data_f0160a202404d5eda6040dae2f6a267e
#
_entry.id   f0160a202404d5eda6040dae2f6a267e
#
_cell.length_a   1.000
_cell.length_b   1.000
_cell.length_c   1.000
_cell.angle_alpha   90.00
_cell.angle_beta   90.00
_cell.angle_gamma   90.00
#
_symmetry.space_group_name_H-M   'P 1'
#
loop_
_entity.id
_entity.type
_entity.pdbx_description
1 polymer ?
#
loop_
_entity_poly.entity_id
_entity_poly.type
_entity_poly.pdbx_seq_one_letter_code
_entity_poly.pdbx_strand_id
1 'polypeptide(L)'
;QNYGQGSAKRKVSRWDWSGHSFLLSVAAGEFVSLSVETIEHANARGKAKKVADMHIRRVHRANVEKRGNGDVVIGNIPMVDQGPKGYCVPATFERCMRYMEVPADMYLLAMVGSTGLGGGTHTPTLVESVQKEVWSAGRTFKPLKGHPSIKELIRFIDSGIPILWGLHSTDQFNQIANQRTKARMGVDAVSWRKVIQKAAKEIKDYPKPHISEARHICIIHGYNKKTGEIAFTDSWGERYTERWVAVEEATYFSQNNCWVIEY
;
A
#
# COMPACT_ATOMS: atom_id res chain seq x y z
N GLN A 1 17.45 -11.68 -2.80
CA GLN A 1 16.12 -12.06 -2.30
C GLN A 1 15.56 -13.17 -3.18
N ASN A 2 15.06 -14.25 -2.61
CA ASN A 2 14.41 -15.35 -3.32
C ASN A 2 12.92 -15.33 -2.94
N TYR A 3 12.06 -15.05 -3.89
CA TYR A 3 10.61 -15.11 -3.69
C TYR A 3 10.06 -16.42 -4.29
N GLY A 4 9.82 -17.44 -3.46
CA GLY A 4 9.11 -18.67 -3.84
C GLY A 4 9.66 -19.43 -5.07
N GLN A 5 8.79 -20.16 -5.78
CA GLN A 5 9.15 -20.92 -6.99
C GLN A 5 9.55 -20.05 -8.19
N GLY A 6 9.21 -18.76 -8.18
CA GLY A 6 9.58 -17.77 -9.18
C GLY A 6 10.79 -16.93 -8.79
N SER A 7 11.82 -17.53 -8.15
CA SER A 7 12.97 -16.78 -7.65
C SER A 7 13.65 -15.96 -8.73
N ALA A 8 13.40 -14.65 -8.71
CA ALA A 8 14.15 -13.71 -9.54
C ALA A 8 15.55 -13.53 -8.95
N LYS A 9 16.57 -13.96 -9.69
CA LYS A 9 17.96 -13.67 -9.34
C LYS A 9 18.36 -12.35 -9.99
N ARG A 10 18.53 -11.34 -9.15
CA ARG A 10 19.03 -10.04 -9.58
C ARG A 10 20.55 -10.06 -9.64
N LYS A 11 21.14 -9.75 -10.78
CA LYS A 11 22.56 -9.47 -10.88
C LYS A 11 22.81 -8.06 -10.34
N VAL A 12 23.60 -7.96 -9.27
CA VAL A 12 23.92 -6.70 -8.60
C VAL A 12 25.42 -6.46 -8.70
N SER A 13 25.82 -5.32 -9.22
CA SER A 13 27.19 -4.81 -9.10
C SER A 13 27.27 -3.97 -7.83
N ARG A 14 28.30 -4.19 -7.00
CA ARG A 14 28.47 -3.51 -5.72
C ARG A 14 29.79 -2.77 -5.66
N TRP A 15 29.74 -1.55 -5.13
CA TRP A 15 30.92 -0.76 -4.76
C TRP A 15 30.73 -0.25 -3.34
N ASP A 16 31.78 -0.33 -2.53
CA ASP A 16 31.78 0.19 -1.18
C ASP A 16 32.66 1.44 -1.12
N TRP A 17 32.12 2.54 -0.63
CA TRP A 17 32.82 3.79 -0.49
C TRP A 17 32.30 4.61 0.68
N SER A 18 33.22 5.19 1.48
CA SER A 18 32.90 6.09 2.60
C SER A 18 31.79 5.55 3.55
N GLY A 19 31.87 4.26 3.91
CA GLY A 19 30.92 3.63 4.84
C GLY A 19 29.58 3.20 4.19
N HIS A 20 29.43 3.40 2.89
CA HIS A 20 28.23 3.05 2.14
C HIS A 20 28.52 2.03 1.04
N SER A 21 27.54 1.21 0.76
CA SER A 21 27.50 0.28 -0.38
C SER A 21 26.57 0.83 -1.45
N PHE A 22 27.04 0.93 -2.67
CA PHE A 22 26.30 1.30 -3.87
C PHE A 22 25.98 0.02 -4.62
N LEU A 23 24.71 -0.30 -4.79
CA LEU A 23 24.22 -1.54 -5.38
C LEU A 23 23.49 -1.22 -6.68
N LEU A 24 24.13 -1.46 -7.82
CA LEU A 24 23.55 -1.25 -9.14
C LEU A 24 22.96 -2.54 -9.69
N SER A 25 21.74 -2.49 -10.12
CA SER A 25 21.05 -3.56 -10.83
C SER A 25 20.52 -3.06 -12.14
N VAL A 26 20.66 -3.87 -13.19
CA VAL A 26 20.15 -3.56 -14.51
C VAL A 26 19.40 -4.77 -15.06
N ALA A 27 18.17 -4.54 -15.52
CA ALA A 27 17.43 -5.47 -16.36
C ALA A 27 17.11 -4.75 -17.68
N ALA A 28 17.70 -5.23 -18.78
CA ALA A 28 17.60 -4.56 -20.07
C ALA A 28 16.13 -4.42 -20.52
N GLY A 29 15.75 -3.20 -20.90
CA GLY A 29 14.38 -2.87 -21.29
C GLY A 29 13.38 -2.71 -20.14
N GLU A 30 13.77 -3.08 -18.90
CA GLU A 30 12.88 -3.04 -17.74
C GLU A 30 13.25 -1.93 -16.75
N PHE A 31 14.43 -1.99 -16.15
CA PHE A 31 14.85 -1.01 -15.16
C PHE A 31 16.36 -0.88 -15.00
N VAL A 32 16.77 0.26 -14.44
CA VAL A 32 18.05 0.47 -13.79
C VAL A 32 17.77 0.92 -12.36
N SER A 33 18.29 0.22 -11.37
CA SER A 33 18.10 0.55 -9.94
C SER A 33 19.47 0.74 -9.29
N LEU A 34 19.63 1.88 -8.61
CA LEU A 34 20.78 2.16 -7.75
C LEU A 34 20.27 2.30 -6.31
N SER A 35 20.71 1.40 -5.44
CA SER A 35 20.48 1.51 -3.99
C SER A 35 21.76 1.96 -3.30
N VAL A 36 21.62 2.85 -2.32
CA VAL A 36 22.71 3.27 -1.44
C VAL A 36 22.34 2.87 -0.02
N GLU A 37 23.17 2.04 0.59
CA GLU A 37 22.92 1.46 1.91
C GLU A 37 24.19 1.57 2.77
N THR A 38 24.07 1.38 4.08
CA THR A 38 25.28 1.19 4.90
C THR A 38 25.94 -0.15 4.55
N ILE A 39 27.25 -0.23 4.68
CA ILE A 39 28.01 -1.48 4.45
C ILE A 39 27.47 -2.60 5.33
N GLU A 40 27.08 -2.29 6.58
CA GLU A 40 26.50 -3.27 7.51
C GLU A 40 25.18 -3.85 6.95
N HIS A 41 24.29 -2.98 6.46
CA HIS A 41 23.02 -3.40 5.87
C HIS A 41 23.21 -4.25 4.62
N ALA A 42 24.07 -3.82 3.72
CA ALA A 42 24.42 -4.55 2.50
C ALA A 42 25.06 -5.93 2.79
N ASN A 43 25.87 -6.03 3.83
CA ASN A 43 26.49 -7.29 4.26
C ASN A 43 25.48 -8.24 4.90
N ALA A 44 24.45 -7.73 5.55
CA ALA A 44 23.36 -8.54 6.10
C ALA A 44 22.54 -9.24 4.99
N ARG A 45 22.75 -8.91 3.71
CA ARG A 45 22.09 -9.51 2.54
C ARG A 45 20.56 -9.56 2.65
N GLY A 46 19.96 -8.49 3.17
CA GLY A 46 18.52 -8.42 3.40
C GLY A 46 18.02 -9.32 4.54
N LYS A 47 18.90 -9.92 5.32
CA LYS A 47 18.51 -10.54 6.60
C LYS A 47 18.18 -9.42 7.57
N ALA A 48 16.91 -9.06 7.66
CA ALA A 48 16.46 -8.16 8.71
C ALA A 48 16.87 -8.74 10.07
N LYS A 49 17.49 -7.93 10.94
CA LYS A 49 17.59 -8.28 12.35
C LYS A 49 16.17 -8.57 12.83
N LYS A 50 15.94 -9.77 13.35
CA LYS A 50 14.63 -10.13 13.91
C LYS A 50 14.37 -9.21 15.09
N VAL A 51 13.63 -8.13 14.85
CA VAL A 51 13.23 -7.20 15.90
C VAL A 51 12.07 -7.86 16.65
N ALA A 52 12.09 -7.80 17.98
CA ALA A 52 11.05 -8.41 18.79
C ALA A 52 9.67 -7.83 18.42
N ASP A 53 8.69 -8.68 18.17
CA ASP A 53 7.33 -8.29 17.73
C ASP A 53 6.69 -7.23 18.62
N MET A 54 6.91 -7.30 19.93
CA MET A 54 6.44 -6.28 20.88
C MET A 54 6.98 -4.88 20.59
N HIS A 55 8.25 -4.77 20.19
CA HIS A 55 8.85 -3.48 19.84
C HIS A 55 8.21 -2.93 18.57
N ILE A 56 8.09 -3.74 17.55
CA ILE A 56 7.52 -3.33 16.25
C ILE A 56 6.04 -2.94 16.41
N ARG A 57 5.25 -3.72 17.14
CA ARG A 57 3.86 -3.38 17.47
C ARG A 57 3.74 -2.02 18.17
N ARG A 58 4.68 -1.71 19.08
CA ARG A 58 4.71 -0.41 19.75
C ARG A 58 5.04 0.72 18.79
N VAL A 59 6.02 0.52 17.89
CA VAL A 59 6.38 1.51 16.86
C VAL A 59 5.21 1.75 15.92
N HIS A 60 4.56 0.70 15.40
CA HIS A 60 3.42 0.86 14.49
C HIS A 60 2.23 1.56 15.16
N ARG A 61 1.93 1.25 16.42
CA ARG A 61 0.91 1.98 17.18
C ARG A 61 1.27 3.44 17.41
N ALA A 62 2.55 3.74 17.60
CA ALA A 62 3.03 5.12 17.74
C ALA A 62 2.95 5.91 16.43
N ASN A 63 2.93 5.23 15.27
CA ASN A 63 2.70 5.85 13.96
C ASN A 63 1.22 6.23 13.73
N VAL A 64 0.30 5.86 14.62
CA VAL A 64 -1.11 6.22 14.50
C VAL A 64 -1.33 7.63 15.04
N GLU A 65 -1.57 8.55 14.14
CA GLU A 65 -1.87 9.95 14.41
C GLU A 65 -3.39 10.14 14.58
N LYS A 66 -3.78 10.79 15.70
CA LYS A 66 -5.17 11.20 15.97
C LYS A 66 -5.26 12.71 15.88
N ARG A 67 -5.96 13.22 14.88
CA ARG A 67 -6.09 14.65 14.60
C ARG A 67 -7.33 15.25 15.28
N GLY A 68 -7.28 16.54 15.56
CA GLY A 68 -8.37 17.24 16.26
C GLY A 68 -9.72 17.23 15.55
N ASN A 69 -9.73 17.14 14.20
CA ASN A 69 -10.94 17.01 13.38
C ASN A 69 -11.57 15.60 13.42
N GLY A 70 -10.92 14.64 14.08
CA GLY A 70 -11.38 13.26 14.21
C GLY A 70 -10.79 12.28 13.20
N ASP A 71 -9.86 12.74 12.35
CA ASP A 71 -9.09 11.86 11.48
C ASP A 71 -8.14 11.01 12.33
N VAL A 72 -8.03 9.74 11.97
CA VAL A 72 -7.07 8.79 12.50
C VAL A 72 -6.32 8.20 11.32
N VAL A 73 -5.01 8.40 11.25
CA VAL A 73 -4.19 7.95 10.12
C VAL A 73 -2.90 7.28 10.59
N ILE A 74 -2.45 6.28 9.84
CA ILE A 74 -1.12 5.70 10.00
C ILE A 74 -0.13 6.55 9.21
N GLY A 75 0.85 7.13 9.90
CA GLY A 75 1.98 7.82 9.28
C GLY A 75 3.14 6.90 8.93
N ASN A 76 4.18 7.48 8.36
CA ASN A 76 5.46 6.81 8.07
C ASN A 76 5.37 5.60 7.13
N ILE A 77 4.31 5.46 6.34
CA ILE A 77 4.27 4.47 5.25
C ILE A 77 5.19 4.97 4.13
N PRO A 78 6.26 4.23 3.77
CA PRO A 78 7.21 4.69 2.77
C PRO A 78 6.53 4.91 1.42
N MET A 79 6.92 5.98 0.71
CA MET A 79 6.50 6.18 -0.67
C MET A 79 7.42 5.37 -1.61
N VAL A 80 6.80 4.68 -2.56
CA VAL A 80 7.45 4.06 -3.71
C VAL A 80 6.62 4.46 -4.92
N ASP A 81 7.19 5.26 -5.80
CA ASP A 81 6.53 5.65 -7.05
C ASP A 81 6.55 4.47 -8.02
N GLN A 82 5.37 4.06 -8.48
CA GLN A 82 5.23 2.95 -9.41
C GLN A 82 5.76 3.24 -10.82
N GLY A 83 5.94 4.51 -11.17
CA GLY A 83 6.28 4.91 -12.53
C GLY A 83 5.19 4.57 -13.56
N PRO A 84 5.51 4.69 -14.88
CA PRO A 84 4.53 4.54 -15.95
C PRO A 84 4.25 3.09 -16.38
N LYS A 85 4.95 2.09 -15.84
CA LYS A 85 4.93 0.70 -16.37
C LYS A 85 3.85 -0.21 -15.76
N GLY A 86 2.85 0.30 -15.04
CA GLY A 86 1.79 -0.53 -14.45
C GLY A 86 2.24 -1.32 -13.22
N TYR A 87 3.22 -0.83 -12.49
CA TYR A 87 3.78 -1.45 -11.28
C TYR A 87 2.99 -1.12 -10.01
N CYS A 88 1.68 -0.82 -10.11
CA CYS A 88 0.86 -0.49 -8.94
C CYS A 88 0.90 -1.59 -7.87
N VAL A 89 0.80 -2.85 -8.25
CA VAL A 89 0.84 -3.97 -7.29
C VAL A 89 2.23 -4.11 -6.66
N PRO A 90 3.33 -4.26 -7.41
CA PRO A 90 4.67 -4.34 -6.83
C PRO A 90 5.05 -3.17 -5.94
N ALA A 91 4.75 -1.94 -6.36
CA ALA A 91 5.05 -0.73 -5.58
C ALA A 91 4.27 -0.69 -4.27
N THR A 92 2.97 -0.95 -4.31
CA THR A 92 2.11 -0.95 -3.12
C THR A 92 2.50 -2.07 -2.14
N PHE A 93 2.85 -3.25 -2.66
CA PHE A 93 3.37 -4.35 -1.84
C PHE A 93 4.71 -3.99 -1.18
N GLU A 94 5.66 -3.41 -1.92
CA GLU A 94 6.92 -2.94 -1.35
C GLU A 94 6.67 -1.96 -0.20
N ARG A 95 5.79 -0.96 -0.40
CA ARG A 95 5.43 0.03 0.64
C ARG A 95 4.91 -0.64 1.90
N CYS A 96 3.94 -1.56 1.75
CA CYS A 96 3.34 -2.26 2.88
C CYS A 96 4.34 -3.20 3.57
N MET A 97 5.11 -3.98 2.80
CA MET A 97 6.12 -4.90 3.33
C MET A 97 7.21 -4.14 4.10
N ARG A 98 7.77 -3.07 3.51
CA ARG A 98 8.80 -2.24 4.17
C ARG A 98 8.27 -1.59 5.45
N TYR A 99 7.03 -1.09 5.43
CA TYR A 99 6.39 -0.57 6.64
C TYR A 99 6.31 -1.65 7.73
N MET A 100 6.01 -2.89 7.37
CA MET A 100 5.94 -4.04 8.28
C MET A 100 7.31 -4.68 8.58
N GLU A 101 8.41 -3.98 8.29
CA GLU A 101 9.79 -4.44 8.50
C GLU A 101 10.13 -5.73 7.72
N VAL A 102 9.48 -5.94 6.58
CA VAL A 102 9.77 -7.02 5.63
C VAL A 102 10.51 -6.42 4.44
N PRO A 103 11.77 -6.82 4.18
CA PRO A 103 12.52 -6.32 3.03
C PRO A 103 11.80 -6.61 1.71
N ALA A 104 11.66 -5.59 0.87
CA ALA A 104 11.02 -5.71 -0.44
C ALA A 104 11.64 -4.74 -1.44
N ASP A 105 11.50 -5.08 -2.73
CA ASP A 105 11.96 -4.27 -3.86
C ASP A 105 10.93 -4.41 -4.99
N MET A 106 10.38 -3.32 -5.47
CA MET A 106 9.32 -3.26 -6.48
C MET A 106 9.69 -4.03 -7.74
N TYR A 107 10.92 -3.92 -8.21
CA TYR A 107 11.35 -4.55 -9.45
C TYR A 107 11.47 -6.08 -9.30
N LEU A 108 11.95 -6.55 -8.15
CA LEU A 108 11.95 -7.99 -7.85
C LEU A 108 10.51 -8.51 -7.72
N LEU A 109 9.63 -7.77 -7.06
CA LEU A 109 8.22 -8.11 -6.93
C LEU A 109 7.54 -8.15 -8.30
N ALA A 110 7.86 -7.20 -9.20
CA ALA A 110 7.34 -7.20 -10.57
C ALA A 110 7.79 -8.45 -11.34
N MET A 111 9.05 -8.85 -11.21
CA MET A 111 9.59 -10.05 -11.87
C MET A 111 8.89 -11.33 -11.38
N VAL A 112 8.73 -11.51 -10.07
CA VAL A 112 8.08 -12.73 -9.53
C VAL A 112 6.57 -12.74 -9.72
N GLY A 113 5.94 -11.56 -9.80
CA GLY A 113 4.52 -11.38 -10.09
C GLY A 113 4.20 -11.46 -11.57
N SER A 114 5.19 -11.77 -12.43
CA SER A 114 5.04 -11.83 -13.90
C SER A 114 4.41 -10.55 -14.47
N THR A 115 4.81 -9.40 -13.95
CA THR A 115 4.34 -8.09 -14.43
C THR A 115 4.95 -7.86 -15.82
N GLY A 116 4.13 -7.97 -16.86
CA GLY A 116 4.55 -7.72 -18.24
C GLY A 116 4.53 -6.25 -18.62
N LEU A 117 5.22 -5.90 -19.73
CA LEU A 117 5.15 -4.57 -20.35
C LEU A 117 3.70 -4.25 -20.74
N GLY A 118 3.12 -3.23 -20.10
CA GLY A 118 1.73 -2.80 -20.35
C GLY A 118 0.65 -3.72 -19.75
N GLY A 119 1.04 -4.78 -19.01
CA GLY A 119 0.13 -5.67 -18.30
C GLY A 119 0.24 -5.52 -16.79
N GLY A 120 -0.86 -5.72 -16.07
CA GLY A 120 -0.85 -5.71 -14.60
C GLY A 120 -0.17 -6.94 -14.00
N THR A 121 0.10 -6.89 -12.70
CA THR A 121 0.61 -8.01 -11.92
C THR A 121 -0.52 -8.96 -11.54
N HIS A 122 -0.29 -10.26 -11.66
CA HIS A 122 -1.22 -11.24 -11.11
C HIS A 122 -1.05 -11.32 -9.58
N THR A 123 -1.89 -10.60 -8.85
CA THR A 123 -1.77 -10.45 -7.39
C THR A 123 -1.71 -11.77 -6.63
N PRO A 124 -2.52 -12.81 -6.93
CA PRO A 124 -2.41 -14.11 -6.25
C PRO A 124 -1.02 -14.72 -6.36
N THR A 125 -0.42 -14.75 -7.55
CA THR A 125 0.95 -15.26 -7.76
C THR A 125 1.97 -14.46 -6.95
N LEU A 126 1.84 -13.14 -6.90
CA LEU A 126 2.72 -12.31 -6.09
C LEU A 126 2.56 -12.64 -4.60
N VAL A 127 1.33 -12.76 -4.10
CA VAL A 127 1.05 -13.14 -2.71
C VAL A 127 1.72 -14.47 -2.35
N GLU A 128 1.54 -15.50 -3.15
CA GLU A 128 2.18 -16.80 -2.95
C GLU A 128 3.71 -16.69 -2.93
N SER A 129 4.27 -15.88 -3.82
CA SER A 129 5.72 -15.70 -3.93
C SER A 129 6.33 -14.98 -2.72
N VAL A 130 5.63 -13.99 -2.14
CA VAL A 130 6.14 -13.22 -1.00
C VAL A 130 5.80 -13.84 0.35
N GLN A 131 4.86 -14.77 0.42
CA GLN A 131 4.37 -15.34 1.67
C GLN A 131 5.47 -15.91 2.53
N LYS A 132 6.48 -16.57 1.92
CA LYS A 132 7.63 -17.12 2.63
C LYS A 132 8.51 -16.04 3.27
N GLU A 133 8.74 -14.93 2.56
CA GLU A 133 9.54 -13.80 3.07
C GLU A 133 8.81 -13.11 4.22
N VAL A 134 7.51 -12.89 4.07
CA VAL A 134 6.64 -12.33 5.11
C VAL A 134 6.66 -13.21 6.37
N TRP A 135 6.52 -14.52 6.19
CA TRP A 135 6.57 -15.47 7.30
C TRP A 135 7.97 -15.55 7.96
N SER A 136 9.03 -15.51 7.16
CA SER A 136 10.43 -15.54 7.67
C SER A 136 10.75 -14.30 8.50
N ALA A 137 10.09 -13.18 8.24
CA ALA A 137 10.15 -11.95 9.02
C ALA A 137 9.28 -12.01 10.31
N GLY A 138 8.60 -13.13 10.56
CA GLY A 138 7.68 -13.28 11.71
C GLY A 138 6.32 -12.57 11.49
N ARG A 139 5.89 -12.41 10.24
CA ARG A 139 4.63 -11.78 9.86
C ARG A 139 3.73 -12.79 9.14
N THR A 140 2.45 -12.49 9.11
CA THR A 140 1.46 -13.31 8.40
C THR A 140 0.76 -12.46 7.35
N PHE A 141 0.76 -12.92 6.11
CA PHE A 141 -0.02 -12.33 5.04
C PHE A 141 -1.43 -12.92 5.03
N LYS A 142 -2.44 -12.08 5.24
CA LYS A 142 -3.83 -12.53 5.45
C LYS A 142 -4.80 -11.84 4.50
N PRO A 143 -5.55 -12.60 3.69
CA PRO A 143 -6.66 -12.05 2.93
C PRO A 143 -7.81 -11.67 3.85
N LEU A 144 -8.51 -10.58 3.54
CA LEU A 144 -9.75 -10.18 4.18
C LEU A 144 -10.93 -10.65 3.32
N LYS A 145 -12.07 -10.93 3.94
CA LYS A 145 -13.29 -11.33 3.21
C LYS A 145 -13.99 -10.08 2.67
N GLY A 146 -13.80 -9.82 1.38
CA GLY A 146 -14.40 -8.68 0.71
C GLY A 146 -13.78 -7.34 1.11
N HIS A 147 -14.52 -6.24 0.92
CA HIS A 147 -14.15 -4.93 1.45
C HIS A 147 -14.40 -4.92 2.97
N PRO A 148 -13.39 -4.56 3.80
CA PRO A 148 -13.56 -4.61 5.24
C PRO A 148 -14.60 -3.58 5.71
N SER A 149 -15.43 -3.97 6.68
CA SER A 149 -16.35 -3.06 7.34
C SER A 149 -15.59 -1.93 8.06
N ILE A 150 -16.25 -0.80 8.27
CA ILE A 150 -15.64 0.32 9.02
C ILE A 150 -15.12 -0.13 10.40
N LYS A 151 -15.78 -1.09 11.05
CA LYS A 151 -15.34 -1.65 12.34
C LYS A 151 -14.02 -2.41 12.21
N GLU A 152 -13.84 -3.18 11.15
CA GLU A 152 -12.60 -3.91 10.87
C GLU A 152 -11.48 -2.96 10.48
N LEU A 153 -11.77 -1.94 9.64
CA LEU A 153 -10.84 -0.87 9.29
C LEU A 153 -10.29 -0.20 10.54
N ILE A 154 -11.16 0.24 11.46
CA ILE A 154 -10.78 0.88 12.72
C ILE A 154 -9.84 -0.03 13.51
N ARG A 155 -10.15 -1.31 13.65
CA ARG A 155 -9.32 -2.27 14.38
C ARG A 155 -7.89 -2.36 13.84
N PHE A 156 -7.74 -2.43 12.52
CA PHE A 156 -6.42 -2.52 11.89
C PHE A 156 -5.66 -1.20 12.00
N ILE A 157 -6.31 -0.08 11.65
CA ILE A 157 -5.69 1.26 11.68
C ILE A 157 -5.26 1.62 13.10
N ASP A 158 -6.09 1.42 14.12
CA ASP A 158 -5.74 1.69 15.53
C ASP A 158 -4.58 0.82 16.04
N SER A 159 -4.35 -0.32 15.39
CA SER A 159 -3.20 -1.19 15.67
C SER A 159 -1.96 -0.81 14.85
N GLY A 160 -2.03 0.20 13.99
CA GLY A 160 -0.95 0.61 13.10
C GLY A 160 -0.74 -0.37 11.94
N ILE A 161 -1.78 -1.11 11.51
CA ILE A 161 -1.72 -2.08 10.42
C ILE A 161 -2.43 -1.51 9.20
N PRO A 162 -1.69 -1.15 8.13
CA PRO A 162 -2.28 -0.68 6.88
C PRO A 162 -2.94 -1.83 6.11
N ILE A 163 -3.92 -1.51 5.27
CA ILE A 163 -4.70 -2.49 4.52
C ILE A 163 -4.44 -2.31 3.04
N LEU A 164 -3.92 -3.34 2.38
CA LEU A 164 -3.84 -3.41 0.92
C LEU A 164 -5.26 -3.54 0.36
N TRP A 165 -5.62 -2.66 -0.57
CA TRP A 165 -6.97 -2.53 -1.10
C TRP A 165 -7.00 -2.53 -2.62
N GLY A 166 -7.55 -3.58 -3.22
CA GLY A 166 -7.82 -3.65 -4.66
C GLY A 166 -9.11 -2.90 -5.01
N LEU A 167 -9.02 -1.99 -5.97
CA LEU A 167 -10.12 -1.13 -6.40
C LEU A 167 -10.15 -0.91 -7.91
N HIS A 168 -11.27 -0.38 -8.40
CA HIS A 168 -11.42 0.18 -9.74
C HIS A 168 -11.09 1.67 -9.72
N SER A 169 -9.86 2.03 -10.07
CA SER A 169 -9.36 3.42 -10.09
C SER A 169 -9.74 4.12 -11.40
N THR A 170 -11.05 4.18 -11.68
CA THR A 170 -11.59 4.88 -12.84
C THR A 170 -11.37 6.39 -12.73
N ASP A 171 -11.45 7.11 -13.85
CA ASP A 171 -11.40 8.58 -13.84
C ASP A 171 -12.45 9.17 -12.90
N GLN A 172 -13.65 8.58 -12.89
CA GLN A 172 -14.73 8.96 -11.98
C GLN A 172 -14.33 8.79 -10.51
N PHE A 173 -13.78 7.63 -10.12
CA PHE A 173 -13.29 7.42 -8.75
C PHE A 173 -12.23 8.45 -8.37
N ASN A 174 -11.28 8.69 -9.28
CA ASN A 174 -10.19 9.63 -9.04
C ASN A 174 -10.68 11.07 -8.91
N GLN A 175 -11.66 11.49 -9.69
CA GLN A 175 -12.31 12.79 -9.56
C GLN A 175 -13.01 12.91 -8.20
N ILE A 176 -13.80 11.91 -7.80
CA ILE A 176 -14.45 11.86 -6.49
C ILE A 176 -13.43 12.02 -5.38
N ALA A 177 -12.39 11.18 -5.36
CA ALA A 177 -11.36 11.19 -4.31
C ALA A 177 -10.63 12.54 -4.22
N ASN A 178 -10.24 13.11 -5.37
CA ASN A 178 -9.58 14.42 -5.40
C ASN A 178 -10.49 15.54 -4.91
N GLN A 179 -11.76 15.54 -5.31
CA GLN A 179 -12.75 16.52 -4.87
C GLN A 179 -13.03 16.41 -3.37
N ARG A 180 -13.23 15.19 -2.83
CA ARG A 180 -13.45 14.95 -1.40
C ARG A 180 -12.26 15.42 -0.59
N THR A 181 -11.04 15.00 -0.98
CA THR A 181 -9.80 15.39 -0.30
C THR A 181 -9.64 16.91 -0.21
N LYS A 182 -9.93 17.62 -1.29
CA LYS A 182 -9.84 19.09 -1.33
C LYS A 182 -10.98 19.76 -0.55
N ALA A 183 -12.23 19.33 -0.75
CA ALA A 183 -13.42 20.01 -0.23
C ALA A 183 -13.59 19.81 1.29
N ARG A 184 -13.03 18.76 1.88
CA ARG A 184 -13.10 18.51 3.33
C ARG A 184 -12.23 19.45 4.16
N MET A 185 -11.28 20.15 3.52
CA MET A 185 -10.35 21.03 4.22
C MET A 185 -11.07 22.26 4.78
N GLY A 186 -10.93 22.50 6.09
CA GLY A 186 -11.51 23.66 6.77
C GLY A 186 -13.03 23.59 7.02
N VAL A 187 -13.69 22.48 6.69
CA VAL A 187 -15.11 22.26 6.97
C VAL A 187 -15.28 21.52 8.30
N ASP A 188 -16.22 21.96 9.14
CA ASP A 188 -16.52 21.26 10.40
C ASP A 188 -17.12 19.88 10.15
N ALA A 189 -16.88 18.95 11.08
CA ALA A 189 -17.25 17.55 10.91
C ALA A 189 -18.77 17.32 10.76
N VAL A 190 -19.60 18.17 11.33
CA VAL A 190 -21.09 18.03 11.26
C VAL A 190 -21.59 18.39 9.87
N SER A 191 -21.15 19.53 9.35
CA SER A 191 -21.47 19.97 7.98
C SER A 191 -20.90 19.02 6.95
N TRP A 192 -19.65 18.58 7.12
CA TRP A 192 -19.01 17.64 6.21
C TRP A 192 -19.70 16.26 6.20
N ARG A 193 -20.12 15.76 7.36
CA ARG A 193 -20.89 14.52 7.44
C ARG A 193 -22.15 14.53 6.57
N LYS A 194 -22.87 15.66 6.48
CA LYS A 194 -24.04 15.77 5.61
C LYS A 194 -23.68 15.60 4.13
N VAL A 195 -22.54 16.16 3.70
CA VAL A 195 -22.02 16.00 2.34
C VAL A 195 -21.70 14.54 2.07
N ILE A 196 -21.01 13.86 2.99
CA ILE A 196 -20.66 12.45 2.85
C ILE A 196 -21.90 11.55 2.84
N GLN A 197 -22.88 11.81 3.70
CA GLN A 197 -24.16 11.07 3.71
C GLN A 197 -24.95 11.22 2.40
N LYS A 198 -24.89 12.40 1.77
CA LYS A 198 -25.49 12.61 0.45
C LYS A 198 -24.73 11.81 -0.61
N ALA A 199 -23.41 11.90 -0.64
CA ALA A 199 -22.56 11.13 -1.54
C ALA A 199 -22.77 9.61 -1.44
N ALA A 200 -22.90 9.09 -0.21
CA ALA A 200 -23.18 7.68 0.06
C ALA A 200 -24.53 7.18 -0.53
N LYS A 201 -25.49 8.08 -0.70
CA LYS A 201 -26.75 7.76 -1.37
C LYS A 201 -26.61 7.81 -2.89
N GLU A 202 -25.95 8.84 -3.39
CA GLU A 202 -25.80 9.10 -4.82
C GLU A 202 -24.90 8.09 -5.53
N ILE A 203 -23.91 7.49 -4.82
CA ILE A 203 -22.99 6.54 -5.43
C ILE A 203 -23.70 5.32 -6.06
N LYS A 204 -24.89 4.98 -5.59
CA LYS A 204 -25.67 3.85 -6.10
C LYS A 204 -26.21 4.07 -7.50
N ASP A 205 -26.33 5.34 -7.90
CA ASP A 205 -26.84 5.75 -9.21
C ASP A 205 -25.73 5.78 -10.27
N TYR A 206 -24.47 5.60 -9.87
CA TYR A 206 -23.35 5.54 -10.80
C TYR A 206 -23.29 4.16 -11.50
N PRO A 207 -22.81 4.09 -12.75
CA PRO A 207 -22.58 2.83 -13.41
C PRO A 207 -21.47 2.04 -12.70
N LYS A 208 -21.71 0.77 -12.43
CA LYS A 208 -20.67 -0.10 -11.84
C LYS A 208 -19.52 -0.29 -12.81
N PRO A 209 -18.27 -0.14 -12.36
CA PRO A 209 -17.12 -0.45 -13.19
C PRO A 209 -17.16 -1.91 -13.66
N HIS A 210 -16.74 -2.16 -14.90
CA HIS A 210 -16.56 -3.52 -15.38
C HIS A 210 -15.43 -4.20 -14.59
N ILE A 211 -15.53 -5.51 -14.34
CA ILE A 211 -14.59 -6.27 -13.50
C ILE A 211 -13.11 -6.13 -13.91
N SER A 212 -12.85 -5.90 -15.19
CA SER A 212 -11.49 -5.71 -15.73
C SER A 212 -11.08 -4.25 -15.84
N GLU A 213 -12.00 -3.30 -15.57
CA GLU A 213 -11.78 -1.88 -15.78
C GLU A 213 -10.90 -1.27 -14.71
N ALA A 214 -9.90 -0.49 -15.13
CA ALA A 214 -9.07 0.36 -14.28
C ALA A 214 -8.61 -0.31 -12.96
N ARG A 215 -8.25 -1.59 -13.01
CA ARG A 215 -7.80 -2.35 -11.83
C ARG A 215 -6.56 -1.73 -11.23
N HIS A 216 -6.61 -1.46 -9.95
CA HIS A 216 -5.55 -0.80 -9.21
C HIS A 216 -5.49 -1.31 -7.78
N ILE A 217 -4.41 -1.01 -7.08
CA ILE A 217 -4.23 -1.31 -5.66
C ILE A 217 -3.65 -0.10 -4.93
N CYS A 218 -4.23 0.21 -3.78
CA CYS A 218 -3.81 1.26 -2.87
C CYS A 218 -3.61 0.70 -1.46
N ILE A 219 -3.23 1.56 -0.52
CA ILE A 219 -3.20 1.25 0.91
C ILE A 219 -4.24 2.10 1.62
N ILE A 220 -5.23 1.48 2.27
CA ILE A 220 -6.05 2.18 3.26
C ILE A 220 -5.20 2.32 4.52
N HIS A 221 -5.03 3.57 4.97
CA HIS A 221 -4.20 3.88 6.13
C HIS A 221 -4.88 4.78 7.17
N GLY A 222 -6.15 5.14 6.96
CA GLY A 222 -6.84 5.99 7.90
C GLY A 222 -8.37 5.94 7.79
N TYR A 223 -9.01 6.57 8.75
CA TYR A 223 -10.46 6.72 8.79
C TYR A 223 -10.88 7.99 9.54
N ASN A 224 -12.11 8.45 9.32
CA ASN A 224 -12.81 9.39 10.17
C ASN A 224 -14.20 8.85 10.53
N LYS A 225 -14.36 8.39 11.77
CA LYS A 225 -15.62 7.80 12.23
C LYS A 225 -16.76 8.82 12.32
N LYS A 226 -16.45 10.11 12.55
CA LYS A 226 -17.45 11.18 12.68
C LYS A 226 -18.11 11.50 11.35
N THR A 227 -17.34 11.49 10.28
CA THR A 227 -17.79 11.82 8.92
C THR A 227 -18.19 10.59 8.09
N GLY A 228 -17.63 9.41 8.38
CA GLY A 228 -17.85 8.17 7.62
C GLY A 228 -16.92 8.04 6.43
N GLU A 229 -15.67 8.46 6.57
CA GLU A 229 -14.66 8.44 5.50
C GLU A 229 -13.52 7.49 5.81
N ILE A 230 -12.81 7.07 4.76
CA ILE A 230 -11.51 6.42 4.84
C ILE A 230 -10.45 7.26 4.15
N ALA A 231 -9.21 7.15 4.66
CA ALA A 231 -8.02 7.66 4.00
C ALA A 231 -7.26 6.54 3.31
N PHE A 232 -6.78 6.82 2.11
CA PHE A 232 -5.94 5.89 1.36
C PHE A 232 -4.78 6.63 0.68
N THR A 233 -3.75 5.88 0.34
CA THR A 233 -2.54 6.38 -0.31
C THR A 233 -2.21 5.57 -1.56
N ASP A 234 -1.90 6.28 -2.64
CA ASP A 234 -1.48 5.70 -3.92
C ASP A 234 0.05 5.64 -4.03
N SER A 235 0.54 4.79 -4.94
CA SER A 235 1.93 4.72 -5.35
C SER A 235 2.25 5.62 -6.56
N TRP A 236 1.63 6.81 -6.62
CA TRP A 236 1.78 7.79 -7.72
C TRP A 236 2.63 9.02 -7.32
N GLY A 237 3.47 8.86 -6.29
CA GLY A 237 4.32 9.90 -5.75
C GLY A 237 3.67 10.72 -4.63
N GLU A 238 4.43 11.69 -4.13
CA GLU A 238 4.14 12.42 -2.88
C GLU A 238 2.80 13.18 -2.86
N ARG A 239 2.25 13.54 -4.01
CA ARG A 239 0.95 14.22 -4.10
C ARG A 239 -0.23 13.33 -3.71
N TYR A 240 -0.02 12.01 -3.65
CA TYR A 240 -1.06 11.01 -3.45
C TYR A 240 -0.88 10.23 -2.15
N THR A 241 -0.15 10.81 -1.20
CA THR A 241 0.12 10.21 0.11
C THR A 241 -1.10 10.12 1.00
N GLU A 242 -2.08 11.02 0.83
CA GLU A 242 -3.31 11.00 1.62
C GLU A 242 -4.48 11.50 0.77
N ARG A 243 -5.43 10.62 0.51
CA ARG A 243 -6.67 10.91 -0.21
C ARG A 243 -7.86 10.36 0.59
N TRP A 244 -9.00 11.03 0.49
CA TRP A 244 -10.19 10.70 1.28
C TRP A 244 -11.41 10.44 0.41
N VAL A 245 -12.20 9.43 0.79
CA VAL A 245 -13.49 9.10 0.17
C VAL A 245 -14.46 8.60 1.24
N ALA A 246 -15.77 8.66 0.96
CA ALA A 246 -16.76 8.01 1.80
C ALA A 246 -16.54 6.50 1.84
N VAL A 247 -16.86 5.85 2.96
CA VAL A 247 -16.78 4.38 3.08
C VAL A 247 -17.64 3.69 2.01
N GLU A 248 -18.81 4.25 1.70
CA GLU A 248 -19.72 3.72 0.68
C GLU A 248 -19.14 3.86 -0.73
N GLU A 249 -18.46 4.99 -1.03
CA GLU A 249 -17.75 5.18 -2.30
C GLU A 249 -16.60 4.16 -2.42
N ALA A 250 -15.81 4.00 -1.36
CA ALA A 250 -14.74 3.00 -1.34
C ALA A 250 -15.27 1.57 -1.53
N THR A 251 -16.37 1.22 -0.88
CA THR A 251 -17.02 -0.09 -1.02
C THR A 251 -17.52 -0.30 -2.44
N TYR A 252 -18.10 0.74 -3.05
CA TYR A 252 -18.66 0.68 -4.40
C TYR A 252 -17.60 0.39 -5.46
N PHE A 253 -16.44 1.05 -5.37
CA PHE A 253 -15.31 0.88 -6.30
C PHE A 253 -14.36 -0.26 -5.88
N SER A 254 -14.60 -0.95 -4.77
CA SER A 254 -13.77 -2.06 -4.33
C SER A 254 -13.89 -3.27 -5.25
N GLN A 255 -12.75 -3.91 -5.56
CA GLN A 255 -12.71 -5.24 -6.17
C GLN A 255 -12.98 -6.36 -5.15
N ASN A 256 -13.27 -6.04 -3.88
CA ASN A 256 -13.40 -6.96 -2.77
C ASN A 256 -12.13 -7.80 -2.49
N ASN A 257 -10.99 -7.33 -2.94
CA ASN A 257 -9.69 -7.94 -2.73
C ASN A 257 -8.90 -7.05 -1.77
N CYS A 258 -8.83 -7.46 -0.52
CA CYS A 258 -8.08 -6.76 0.52
C CYS A 258 -7.19 -7.72 1.29
N TRP A 259 -6.04 -7.22 1.74
CA TRP A 259 -5.08 -8.01 2.53
C TRP A 259 -4.44 -7.15 3.61
N VAL A 260 -3.96 -7.81 4.64
CA VAL A 260 -3.11 -7.22 5.67
C VAL A 260 -1.86 -8.06 5.87
N ILE A 261 -0.80 -7.40 6.32
CA ILE A 261 0.38 -8.08 6.87
C ILE A 261 0.29 -7.84 8.38
N GLU A 262 0.12 -8.91 9.16
CA GLU A 262 -0.01 -8.81 10.62
C GLU A 262 1.05 -9.68 11.34
N TYR A 263 1.15 -9.49 12.65
CA TYR A 263 2.10 -10.19 13.53
C TYR A 263 1.68 -11.61 13.85
#